data_e65da18a60a272b735aa779cdf3a8641
#
_entry.id   e65da18a60a272b735aa779cdf3a8641
#
_cell.length_a   1.000
_cell.length_b   1.000
_cell.length_c   1.000
_cell.angle_alpha   90.00
_cell.angle_beta   90.00
_cell.angle_gamma   90.00
#
_symmetry.space_group_name_H-M   'P 1'
#
loop_
_entity.id
_entity.type
_entity.pdbx_description
1 polymer ?
#
loop_
_entity_poly.entity_id
_entity_poly.type
_entity_poly.pdbx_seq_one_letter_code
_entity_poly.pdbx_strand_id
1 'polypeptide(L)'
;MGDYDKQKELYLDIRNHFNNKTLTGVEEAAYMIFLNRTCFNGLYRENSKGGFNVPFGRYSNPTICDEDLIIADSELLQKVEILNGDFSYTAEHIQGYTFFYFDPPYRPLDATSSIKSDIPA
;
A
#
# COMPACT_ATOMS: atom_id res chain seq x y z
N MET A 1 9.73 -16.71 24.83
CA MET A 1 9.35 -15.77 23.76
C MET A 1 7.84 -15.78 23.66
N GLY A 2 7.19 -14.66 23.95
CA GLY A 2 5.72 -14.58 23.89
C GLY A 2 5.20 -14.68 22.45
N ASP A 3 3.92 -14.99 22.29
CA ASP A 3 3.28 -15.06 20.97
C ASP A 3 3.41 -13.75 20.19
N TYR A 4 3.30 -12.62 20.87
CA TYR A 4 3.51 -11.28 20.34
C TYR A 4 4.91 -11.09 19.73
N ASP A 5 5.95 -11.58 20.40
CA ASP A 5 7.33 -11.40 19.92
C ASP A 5 7.55 -12.18 18.61
N LYS A 6 6.99 -13.38 18.51
CA LYS A 6 7.03 -14.19 17.29
C LYS A 6 6.28 -13.54 16.12
N GLN A 7 5.11 -12.98 16.38
CA GLN A 7 4.32 -12.28 15.38
C GLN A 7 5.06 -11.04 14.87
N LYS A 8 5.68 -10.29 15.78
CA LYS A 8 6.48 -9.12 15.43
C LYS A 8 7.73 -9.50 14.62
N GLU A 9 8.40 -10.57 14.99
CA GLU A 9 9.57 -11.09 14.28
C GLU A 9 9.19 -11.49 12.84
N LEU A 10 8.12 -12.26 12.69
CA LEU A 10 7.57 -12.62 11.36
C LEU A 10 7.22 -11.39 10.53
N TYR A 11 6.55 -10.40 11.14
CA TYR A 11 6.23 -9.14 10.46
C TYR A 11 7.48 -8.42 9.95
N LEU A 12 8.52 -8.32 10.78
CA LEU A 12 9.77 -7.65 10.42
C LEU A 12 10.52 -8.41 9.31
N ASP A 13 10.48 -9.72 9.33
CA ASP A 13 11.09 -10.57 8.30
C ASP A 13 10.38 -10.37 6.95
N ILE A 14 9.05 -10.46 6.93
CA ILE A 14 8.24 -10.19 5.73
C ILE A 14 8.46 -8.77 5.21
N ARG A 15 8.53 -7.77 6.09
CA ARG A 15 8.82 -6.39 5.69
C ARG A 15 10.20 -6.24 5.05
N ASN A 16 11.20 -6.93 5.58
CA ASN A 16 12.54 -6.92 5.02
C ASN A 16 12.57 -7.56 3.62
N HIS A 17 11.89 -8.71 3.43
CA HIS A 17 11.80 -9.35 2.13
C HIS A 17 11.08 -8.45 1.11
N PHE A 18 9.97 -7.82 1.50
CA PHE A 18 9.25 -6.86 0.66
C PHE A 18 10.15 -5.70 0.23
N ASN A 19 10.93 -5.15 1.14
CA ASN A 19 11.81 -4.02 0.89
C ASN A 19 13.05 -4.39 0.03
N ASN A 20 13.43 -5.65 -0.06
CA ASN A 20 14.52 -6.08 -0.93
C ASN A 20 14.17 -6.02 -2.43
N LYS A 21 12.88 -5.80 -2.76
CA LYS A 21 12.38 -5.67 -4.14
C LYS A 21 12.79 -6.84 -5.07
N THR A 22 12.88 -8.03 -4.48
CA THR A 22 13.17 -9.28 -5.22
C THR A 22 11.91 -10.08 -5.52
N LEU A 23 10.79 -9.71 -4.90
CA LEU A 23 9.48 -10.32 -5.11
C LEU A 23 8.88 -9.86 -6.43
N THR A 24 8.08 -10.69 -7.04
CA THR A 24 7.41 -10.39 -8.31
C THR A 24 5.94 -10.74 -8.28
N GLY A 25 5.13 -9.92 -8.95
CA GLY A 25 3.73 -10.21 -9.24
C GLY A 25 2.91 -10.60 -8.01
N VAL A 26 2.44 -11.84 -7.96
CA VAL A 26 1.54 -12.36 -6.90
C VAL A 26 2.21 -12.35 -5.52
N GLU A 27 3.50 -12.66 -5.44
CA GLU A 27 4.22 -12.66 -4.16
C GLU A 27 4.30 -11.24 -3.56
N GLU A 28 4.63 -10.25 -4.38
CA GLU A 28 4.68 -8.85 -3.96
C GLU A 28 3.31 -8.37 -3.47
N ALA A 29 2.23 -8.70 -4.21
CA ALA A 29 0.87 -8.38 -3.82
C ALA A 29 0.47 -9.05 -2.49
N ALA A 30 0.80 -10.33 -2.30
CA ALA A 30 0.52 -11.05 -1.06
C ALA A 30 1.25 -10.44 0.15
N TYR A 31 2.52 -10.07 -0.02
CA TYR A 31 3.31 -9.41 1.03
C TYR A 31 2.75 -8.03 1.35
N MET A 32 2.32 -7.27 0.34
CA MET A 32 1.70 -5.97 0.52
C MET A 32 0.40 -6.08 1.32
N ILE A 33 -0.49 -7.02 0.99
CA ILE A 33 -1.73 -7.27 1.72
C ILE A 33 -1.42 -7.65 3.17
N PHE A 34 -0.48 -8.58 3.39
CA PHE A 34 -0.07 -8.97 4.74
C PHE A 34 0.43 -7.78 5.56
N LEU A 35 1.35 -6.99 5.00
CA LEU A 35 1.91 -5.83 5.68
C LEU A 35 0.84 -4.79 6.00
N ASN A 36 -0.04 -4.47 5.06
CA ASN A 36 -1.11 -3.51 5.28
C ASN A 36 -2.10 -3.99 6.37
N ARG A 37 -2.43 -5.27 6.39
CA ARG A 37 -3.38 -5.86 7.37
C ARG A 37 -2.78 -6.03 8.77
N THR A 38 -1.46 -6.05 8.89
CA THR A 38 -0.76 -6.30 10.17
C THR A 38 0.07 -5.13 10.68
N CYS A 39 0.26 -4.08 9.88
CA CYS A 39 0.96 -2.87 10.29
C CYS A 39 0.08 -1.94 11.13
N PHE A 40 0.71 -0.97 11.78
CA PHE A 40 0.03 0.04 12.59
C PHE A 40 -0.98 0.85 11.75
N ASN A 41 -2.25 0.81 12.13
CA ASN A 41 -3.38 1.51 11.50
C ASN A 41 -3.57 1.27 9.99
N GLY A 42 -3.06 0.17 9.43
CA GLY A 42 -3.18 -0.10 8.00
C GLY A 42 -2.54 0.97 7.11
N LEU A 43 -1.56 1.71 7.63
CA LEU A 43 -0.92 2.80 6.91
C LEU A 43 0.01 2.27 5.80
N TYR A 44 0.15 3.05 4.74
CA TYR A 44 1.26 2.91 3.80
C TYR A 44 2.22 4.09 3.98
N ARG A 45 3.49 3.80 4.24
CA ARG A 45 4.53 4.81 4.37
C ARG A 45 5.88 4.24 3.97
N GLU A 46 6.64 5.02 3.24
CA GLU A 46 8.01 4.71 2.85
C GLU A 46 9.01 5.64 3.54
N ASN A 47 10.23 5.16 3.68
CA ASN A 47 11.37 5.99 4.05
C ASN A 47 11.97 6.67 2.81
N SER A 48 12.97 7.54 3.01
CA SER A 48 13.66 8.26 1.92
C SER A 48 14.34 7.36 0.87
N LYS A 49 14.47 6.06 1.15
CA LYS A 49 15.03 5.05 0.23
C LYS A 49 13.94 4.25 -0.50
N GLY A 50 12.66 4.60 -0.32
CA GLY A 50 11.52 3.91 -0.91
C GLY A 50 11.21 2.56 -0.25
N GLY A 51 11.64 2.34 0.98
CA GLY A 51 11.32 1.14 1.74
C GLY A 51 10.13 1.34 2.67
N PHE A 52 9.18 0.39 2.65
CA PHE A 52 8.05 0.36 3.57
C PHE A 52 8.53 0.35 5.03
N ASN A 53 8.07 1.30 5.85
CA ASN A 53 8.62 1.53 7.19
C ASN A 53 7.57 1.65 8.31
N VAL A 54 6.33 1.23 8.06
CA VAL A 54 5.30 1.24 9.11
C VAL A 54 5.62 0.19 10.18
N PRO A 55 5.44 0.48 11.47
CA PRO A 55 5.67 -0.49 12.53
C PRO A 55 4.56 -1.56 12.61
N PHE A 56 4.84 -2.67 13.31
CA PHE A 56 3.87 -3.72 13.59
C PHE A 56 2.66 -3.20 14.40
N GLY A 57 1.45 -3.62 14.04
CA GLY A 57 0.18 -3.03 14.50
C GLY A 57 -0.42 -3.64 15.76
N ARG A 58 0.11 -4.67 16.38
CA ARG A 58 -0.37 -5.30 17.64
C ARG A 58 -1.84 -5.78 17.61
N TYR A 59 -2.33 -6.23 16.47
CA TYR A 59 -3.68 -6.80 16.39
C TYR A 59 -3.70 -8.20 16.97
N SER A 60 -4.73 -8.53 17.76
CA SER A 60 -4.88 -9.85 18.39
C SER A 60 -5.34 -10.94 17.41
N ASN A 61 -6.13 -10.57 16.40
CA ASN A 61 -6.64 -11.50 15.39
C ASN A 61 -7.00 -10.74 14.09
N PRO A 62 -6.01 -10.25 13.33
CA PRO A 62 -6.30 -9.53 12.09
C PRO A 62 -6.80 -10.49 11.01
N THR A 63 -7.82 -10.09 10.27
CA THR A 63 -8.20 -10.76 9.02
C THR A 63 -7.17 -10.38 7.95
N ILE A 64 -6.19 -11.25 7.74
CA ILE A 64 -5.09 -11.01 6.79
C ILE A 64 -5.55 -11.29 5.36
N CYS A 65 -6.18 -12.45 5.14
CA CYS A 65 -6.70 -12.85 3.84
C CYS A 65 -8.22 -12.99 3.92
N ASP A 66 -8.92 -12.10 3.24
CA ASP A 66 -10.36 -12.19 2.98
C ASP A 66 -10.52 -12.68 1.53
N GLU A 67 -10.59 -13.98 1.36
CA GLU A 67 -10.55 -14.61 0.04
C GLU A 67 -11.74 -14.17 -0.83
N ASP A 68 -12.94 -14.15 -0.25
CA ASP A 68 -14.15 -13.76 -0.97
C ASP A 68 -14.06 -12.30 -1.47
N LEU A 69 -13.57 -11.41 -0.61
CA LEU A 69 -13.38 -10.00 -0.97
C LEU A 69 -12.31 -9.84 -2.06
N ILE A 70 -11.18 -10.53 -1.94
CA ILE A 70 -10.08 -10.46 -2.92
C ILE A 70 -10.56 -10.96 -4.29
N ILE A 71 -11.32 -12.03 -4.34
CA ILE A 71 -11.88 -12.56 -5.58
C ILE A 71 -12.87 -11.57 -6.19
N ALA A 72 -13.80 -11.03 -5.40
CA ALA A 72 -14.78 -10.06 -5.87
C ALA A 72 -14.10 -8.78 -6.42
N ASP A 73 -13.11 -8.27 -5.72
CA ASP A 73 -12.32 -7.11 -6.16
C ASP A 73 -11.55 -7.43 -7.44
N SER A 74 -10.96 -8.62 -7.55
CA SER A 74 -10.27 -9.06 -8.76
C SER A 74 -11.21 -9.10 -9.97
N GLU A 75 -12.41 -9.65 -9.82
CA GLU A 75 -13.42 -9.69 -10.88
C GLU A 75 -13.86 -8.28 -11.31
N LEU A 76 -13.99 -7.36 -10.35
CA LEU A 76 -14.32 -5.97 -10.63
C LEU A 76 -13.19 -5.27 -11.39
N LEU A 77 -11.94 -5.48 -10.99
CA LEU A 77 -10.75 -4.88 -11.58
C LEU A 77 -10.48 -5.36 -13.02
N GLN A 78 -11.01 -6.54 -13.42
CA GLN A 78 -10.94 -6.98 -14.83
C GLN A 78 -11.76 -6.09 -15.78
N LYS A 79 -12.66 -5.25 -15.25
CA LYS A 79 -13.54 -4.36 -16.03
C LYS A 79 -12.99 -2.95 -16.18
N VAL A 80 -11.82 -2.68 -15.62
CA VAL A 80 -11.18 -1.35 -15.61
C VAL A 80 -9.77 -1.45 -16.18
N GLU A 81 -9.29 -0.34 -16.73
CA GLU A 81 -7.90 -0.19 -17.13
C GLU A 81 -7.12 0.44 -15.98
N ILE A 82 -6.06 -0.25 -15.52
CA ILE A 82 -5.18 0.22 -14.45
C ILE A 82 -3.90 0.74 -15.09
N LEU A 83 -3.64 2.04 -14.92
CA LEU A 83 -2.45 2.69 -15.43
C LEU A 83 -1.49 3.01 -14.29
N ASN A 84 -0.19 2.90 -14.54
CA ASN A 84 0.86 3.30 -13.61
C ASN A 84 1.72 4.38 -14.27
N GLY A 85 1.71 5.60 -13.72
CA GLY A 85 2.46 6.72 -14.27
C GLY A 85 1.96 8.06 -13.76
N ASP A 86 2.33 9.12 -14.45
CA ASP A 86 1.87 10.47 -14.13
C ASP A 86 0.37 10.62 -14.45
N PHE A 87 -0.37 11.33 -13.61
CA PHE A 87 -1.82 11.53 -13.81
C PHE A 87 -2.17 12.21 -15.13
N SER A 88 -1.24 12.97 -15.72
CA SER A 88 -1.44 13.63 -17.00
C SER A 88 -1.70 12.65 -18.17
N TYR A 89 -1.27 11.39 -18.04
CA TYR A 89 -1.58 10.35 -19.04
C TYR A 89 -3.08 10.07 -19.17
N THR A 90 -3.87 10.40 -18.15
CA THR A 90 -5.32 10.29 -18.25
C THR A 90 -5.93 11.19 -19.33
N ALA A 91 -5.22 12.25 -19.74
CA ALA A 91 -5.69 13.13 -20.81
C ALA A 91 -5.81 12.42 -22.16
N GLU A 92 -5.03 11.37 -22.41
CA GLU A 92 -5.08 10.56 -23.63
C GLU A 92 -6.34 9.69 -23.72
N HIS A 93 -7.03 9.49 -22.59
CA HIS A 93 -8.24 8.69 -22.46
C HIS A 93 -9.54 9.53 -22.53
N ILE A 94 -9.44 10.83 -22.86
CA ILE A 94 -10.62 11.70 -23.00
C ILE A 94 -11.43 11.31 -24.22
N GLN A 95 -12.66 10.88 -24.00
CA GLN A 95 -13.62 10.55 -25.06
C GLN A 95 -15.00 11.12 -24.74
N GLY A 96 -15.46 12.09 -25.55
CA GLY A 96 -16.78 12.69 -25.35
C GLY A 96 -16.94 13.32 -23.96
N TYR A 97 -18.03 12.96 -23.24
CA TYR A 97 -18.24 13.39 -21.87
C TYR A 97 -17.46 12.47 -20.93
N THR A 98 -16.34 12.96 -20.36
CA THR A 98 -15.47 12.23 -19.45
C THR A 98 -15.51 12.89 -18.07
N PHE A 99 -15.67 12.10 -17.02
CA PHE A 99 -15.58 12.55 -15.63
C PHE A 99 -14.21 12.14 -15.05
N PHE A 100 -13.51 13.09 -14.44
CA PHE A 100 -12.25 12.85 -13.74
C PHE A 100 -12.43 13.05 -12.24
N TYR A 101 -11.88 12.13 -11.47
CA TYR A 101 -11.72 12.28 -10.03
C TYR A 101 -10.23 12.24 -9.70
N PHE A 102 -9.70 13.31 -9.13
CA PHE A 102 -8.31 13.42 -8.71
C PHE A 102 -8.23 13.40 -7.19
N ASP A 103 -7.44 12.49 -6.64
CA ASP A 103 -7.15 12.38 -5.22
C ASP A 103 -5.63 12.47 -4.99
N PRO A 104 -5.03 13.67 -5.18
CA PRO A 104 -3.60 13.86 -4.99
C PRO A 104 -3.23 13.84 -3.51
N PRO A 105 -1.98 13.51 -3.16
CA PRO A 105 -1.50 13.64 -1.80
C PRO A 105 -1.60 15.08 -1.34
N TYR A 106 -2.19 15.29 -0.15
CA TYR A 106 -2.38 16.63 0.41
C TYR A 106 -1.05 17.20 0.92
N ARG A 107 -0.81 18.48 0.66
CA ARG A 107 0.30 19.18 1.30
C ARG A 107 0.01 19.35 2.79
N PRO A 108 1.01 19.11 3.67
CA PRO A 108 0.89 19.52 5.07
C PRO A 108 0.56 21.00 5.18
N LEU A 109 -0.40 21.37 6.01
CA LEU A 109 -0.82 22.77 6.21
C LEU A 109 0.23 23.58 6.95
N ASP A 110 1.16 22.93 7.66
CA ASP A 110 2.27 23.57 8.36
C ASP A 110 3.53 22.67 8.37
N ALA A 111 4.67 23.29 8.70
CA ALA A 111 5.97 22.61 8.76
C ALA A 111 6.11 21.63 9.94
N THR A 112 5.12 21.58 10.85
CA THR A 112 5.10 20.73 12.03
C THR A 112 4.27 19.47 11.83
N SER A 113 3.50 19.37 10.74
CA SER A 113 2.78 18.14 10.44
C SER A 113 3.77 17.01 10.14
N SER A 114 3.66 15.92 10.87
CA SER A 114 4.56 14.77 10.80
C SER A 114 4.49 13.97 9.50
N ILE A 115 3.70 14.43 8.54
CA ILE A 115 3.62 13.87 7.18
C ILE A 115 4.57 14.72 6.31
N LYS A 116 5.86 14.51 6.48
CA LYS A 116 6.79 14.86 5.41
C LYS A 116 6.57 13.86 4.29
N SER A 117 5.77 14.22 3.32
CA SER A 117 5.81 13.57 2.03
C SER A 117 7.13 13.98 1.37
N ASP A 118 8.15 13.12 1.43
CA ASP A 118 9.34 13.24 0.58
C ASP A 118 8.95 12.88 -0.87
N ILE A 119 7.91 13.55 -1.40
CA ILE A 119 7.59 13.48 -2.83
C ILE A 119 8.38 14.63 -3.45
N PRO A 120 9.38 14.36 -4.29
CA PRO A 120 10.04 15.41 -5.05
C PRO A 120 9.00 16.07 -5.97
N ALA A 121 9.10 17.38 -6.09
CA ALA A 121 8.29 18.20 -6.98
C ALA A 121 8.53 17.82 -8.45
#